data_13fe749223f223cfbc900634164a5953
#
_entry.id   13fe749223f223cfbc900634164a5953
#
_cell.length_a   1.000
_cell.length_b   1.000
_cell.length_c   1.000
_cell.angle_alpha   90.00
_cell.angle_beta   90.00
_cell.angle_gamma   90.00
#
_symmetry.space_group_name_H-M   'P 1'
#
loop_
_entity.id
_entity.type
_entity.pdbx_description
1 polymer ?
#
loop_
_entity_poly.entity_id
_entity_poly.type
_entity_poly.pdbx_seq_one_letter_code
_entity_poly.pdbx_strand_id
1 'polypeptide(L)'
;MNPTDTWTPESALGTNHRYVAAAVRGSGRHPACRRAGHPARRTCHSPNYHAEVIERLPGRQDAALYGRQDARRYATFGLRISSALSLLLMCATISAAPDTNTVHLITLDPGHFHAGLVQKFMYPQVSPVVHVYAPEGPDLQEQLKRIEAFNTRSNDPTHWDERVYAGPDFLERMLSEKAGNVVVLAGNNARKTEYIERAVSAGFNVLADKPMAITPADFDLLRQAFARTATNRVLLYDIMTERYEITSILQRELARMPELFGTLQKGTPEQPAVVMESVHHFFKEVAGKPLTRPAWFYDVRQQGESVPDVGTHLVDSVQWICFPDQALDWRNDIKALSARRWATKLTPEQFKRSTGLDHYPDYFKNDVGSDGALSVFANGEVTYALRGVHAKVSALWRFEAPPGSGDTLYALLRGTRANLVIKQGAEQNYKPALYVENQSGAPPAQFEQTVRDAVAKLSDTRPGVGLRPAGPSWEIVIPDKYRVGHEEHFAQVTERFLRYLAARKMPDWEVPNMLAKYYTSTEAYRLSHAQP
;
A
#
# COMPACT_ATOMS: atom_id res chain seq x y z
N MET A 1 42.66 -14.20 19.07
CA MET A 1 42.57 -13.51 17.79
C MET A 1 41.39 -12.57 17.89
N ASN A 2 41.64 -11.28 17.80
CA ASN A 2 40.71 -10.20 18.19
C ASN A 2 39.50 -10.05 17.26
N PRO A 3 38.32 -9.73 17.79
CA PRO A 3 37.15 -9.34 17.02
C PRO A 3 36.91 -7.81 17.15
N THR A 4 37.36 -7.04 16.18
CA THR A 4 36.89 -5.64 15.97
C THR A 4 37.04 -5.32 14.49
N ASP A 5 35.98 -5.56 13.72
CA ASP A 5 35.77 -4.88 12.44
C ASP A 5 34.32 -4.35 12.40
N THR A 6 34.22 -3.05 12.64
CA THR A 6 33.00 -2.26 12.47
C THR A 6 32.78 -2.00 10.98
N TRP A 7 31.74 -2.57 10.43
CA TRP A 7 31.31 -2.35 9.05
C TRP A 7 30.64 -0.97 8.89
N THR A 8 31.16 -0.14 7.99
CA THR A 8 30.55 1.13 7.55
C THR A 8 29.93 0.97 6.15
N PRO A 9 28.84 1.72 5.80
CA PRO A 9 28.07 1.51 4.57
C PRO A 9 28.72 1.98 3.26
N GLU A 10 30.03 2.20 3.20
CA GLU A 10 30.70 2.83 2.04
C GLU A 10 31.27 1.87 0.98
N SER A 11 31.06 0.56 1.09
CA SER A 11 31.74 -0.41 0.20
C SER A 11 30.91 -0.94 -0.98
N ALA A 12 29.90 -0.21 -1.48
CA ALA A 12 29.12 -0.62 -2.64
C ALA A 12 29.14 0.34 -3.85
N LEU A 13 30.05 1.33 -3.88
CA LEU A 13 30.22 2.19 -5.06
C LEU A 13 31.71 2.37 -5.37
N GLY A 14 32.29 1.39 -6.01
CA GLY A 14 33.63 1.48 -6.58
C GLY A 14 33.56 1.84 -8.06
N THR A 15 33.76 3.09 -8.42
CA THR A 15 34.47 3.49 -9.64
C THR A 15 35.04 4.90 -9.47
N ASN A 16 36.36 4.97 -9.60
CA ASN A 16 37.20 6.17 -9.55
C ASN A 16 36.85 7.18 -10.63
N HIS A 17 36.64 8.45 -10.24
CA HIS A 17 37.10 9.59 -11.04
C HIS A 17 37.66 10.65 -10.10
N ARG A 18 38.98 10.86 -10.22
CA ARG A 18 39.70 11.96 -9.60
C ARG A 18 39.26 13.28 -10.29
N TYR A 19 38.82 14.24 -9.51
CA TYR A 19 38.86 15.65 -9.91
C TYR A 19 39.70 16.44 -8.92
N VAL A 20 40.63 17.21 -9.53
CA VAL A 20 41.61 18.08 -8.89
C VAL A 20 40.89 19.31 -8.33
N ALA A 21 41.09 19.60 -7.05
CA ALA A 21 40.66 20.83 -6.42
C ALA A 21 41.70 21.93 -6.65
N ALA A 22 41.29 23.02 -7.27
CA ALA A 22 42.06 24.29 -7.31
C ALA A 22 41.49 25.24 -6.25
N ALA A 23 42.34 25.62 -5.30
CA ALA A 23 42.05 26.62 -4.28
C ALA A 23 42.25 28.01 -4.83
N VAL A 24 41.27 28.90 -4.64
CA VAL A 24 41.48 30.37 -4.73
C VAL A 24 41.10 31.01 -3.41
N ARG A 25 42.11 31.60 -2.75
CA ARG A 25 41.96 32.50 -1.58
C ARG A 25 41.60 33.91 -2.07
N GLY A 26 40.70 34.57 -1.39
CA GLY A 26 40.43 36.00 -1.56
C GLY A 26 39.76 36.58 -0.31
N SER A 27 40.51 37.39 0.39
CA SER A 27 40.22 38.13 1.62
C SER A 27 39.40 39.40 1.39
N GLY A 28 38.55 39.83 2.37
CA GLY A 28 38.10 41.23 2.43
C GLY A 28 36.86 41.53 3.28
N ARG A 29 37.08 41.75 4.56
CA ARG A 29 36.53 42.78 5.49
C ARG A 29 35.10 43.32 5.37
N HIS A 30 34.39 43.21 6.51
CA HIS A 30 33.28 44.06 6.96
C HIS A 30 33.61 45.53 7.06
N PRO A 31 32.60 46.44 7.07
CA PRO A 31 32.17 46.97 8.35
C PRO A 31 30.65 47.19 8.55
N ALA A 32 30.30 47.28 9.83
CA ALA A 32 29.02 47.60 10.40
C ALA A 32 28.67 49.09 10.37
N CYS A 33 27.39 49.47 10.40
CA CYS A 33 26.80 50.54 11.23
C CYS A 33 25.27 50.64 11.06
N ARG A 34 24.57 50.44 12.15
CA ARG A 34 23.73 51.32 12.99
C ARG A 34 22.42 51.89 12.43
N ARG A 35 21.36 51.47 13.09
CA ARG A 35 20.21 52.17 13.73
C ARG A 35 19.47 53.29 12.98
N ALA A 36 18.16 53.17 12.88
CA ALA A 36 17.13 53.84 13.70
C ALA A 36 15.83 54.09 12.91
N GLY A 37 14.66 53.95 13.56
CA GLY A 37 13.51 54.83 13.39
C GLY A 37 12.21 54.22 12.88
N HIS A 38 11.32 53.81 13.80
CA HIS A 38 9.86 53.92 13.63
C HIS A 38 9.43 55.40 13.81
N PRO A 39 8.18 55.85 13.51
CA PRO A 39 6.91 55.17 13.18
C PRO A 39 6.05 55.93 12.13
N ALA A 40 4.94 55.36 11.65
CA ALA A 40 3.64 56.02 11.66
C ALA A 40 2.58 55.26 10.80
N ARG A 41 1.42 55.13 11.40
CA ARG A 41 0.12 54.74 10.86
C ARG A 41 -0.30 55.60 9.67
N ARG A 42 -0.99 55.00 8.71
CA ARG A 42 -2.23 55.57 8.15
C ARG A 42 -3.09 54.47 7.44
N THR A 43 -4.31 54.47 7.84
CA THR A 43 -5.54 53.89 7.26
C THR A 43 -5.77 54.42 5.86
N CYS A 44 -6.33 53.61 4.94
CA CYS A 44 -7.47 54.01 4.12
C CYS A 44 -7.92 52.88 3.17
N HIS A 45 -9.16 52.50 3.32
CA HIS A 45 -10.24 52.25 2.34
C HIS A 45 -10.07 51.24 1.22
N SER A 46 -10.93 50.25 1.31
CA SER A 46 -11.50 49.44 0.22
C SER A 46 -12.24 50.33 -0.81
N PRO A 47 -12.34 49.90 -2.06
CA PRO A 47 -13.68 49.69 -2.53
C PRO A 47 -13.92 48.36 -3.26
N ASN A 48 -15.15 47.88 -3.07
CA ASN A 48 -15.84 46.81 -3.76
C ASN A 48 -15.73 46.90 -5.29
N TYR A 49 -15.56 45.75 -5.94
CA TYR A 49 -16.15 45.50 -7.24
C TYR A 49 -16.68 44.06 -7.27
N HIS A 50 -17.99 43.97 -7.42
CA HIS A 50 -18.73 42.81 -7.88
C HIS A 50 -18.37 42.52 -9.35
N ALA A 51 -18.10 41.26 -9.65
CA ALA A 51 -18.34 40.71 -10.96
C ALA A 51 -18.66 39.21 -10.78
N GLU A 52 -19.93 38.89 -10.95
CA GLU A 52 -20.43 37.55 -11.20
C GLU A 52 -19.80 37.02 -12.49
N VAL A 53 -19.17 35.86 -12.39
CA VAL A 53 -18.97 34.98 -13.55
C VAL A 53 -19.40 33.59 -13.11
N ILE A 54 -20.60 33.23 -13.54
CA ILE A 54 -21.10 31.86 -13.55
C ILE A 54 -20.33 31.13 -14.65
N GLU A 55 -19.39 30.26 -14.28
CA GLU A 55 -18.91 29.25 -15.19
C GLU A 55 -19.30 27.86 -14.70
N ARG A 56 -20.02 27.19 -15.57
CA ARG A 56 -20.56 25.86 -15.46
C ARG A 56 -19.41 24.86 -15.35
N LEU A 57 -19.44 24.03 -14.33
CA LEU A 57 -18.67 22.79 -14.26
C LEU A 57 -19.18 21.81 -15.34
N PRO A 58 -18.30 21.21 -16.13
CA PRO A 58 -18.69 20.11 -17.00
C PRO A 58 -18.86 18.83 -16.16
N GLY A 59 -19.99 18.20 -16.42
CA GLY A 59 -20.37 16.96 -15.77
C GLY A 59 -19.45 15.78 -16.09
N ARG A 60 -19.58 14.83 -15.20
CA ARG A 60 -19.16 13.44 -15.31
C ARG A 60 -19.24 12.89 -16.74
N GLN A 61 -18.09 12.58 -17.32
CA GLN A 61 -17.91 11.57 -18.35
C GLN A 61 -16.49 11.09 -18.21
N ASP A 62 -16.35 9.84 -17.72
CA ASP A 62 -15.25 8.94 -18.06
C ASP A 62 -15.33 7.66 -17.22
N ALA A 63 -16.44 6.96 -17.38
CA ALA A 63 -16.59 5.57 -16.97
C ALA A 63 -17.04 4.72 -18.17
N ALA A 64 -16.28 4.75 -19.27
CA ALA A 64 -16.58 3.91 -20.42
C ALA A 64 -15.35 3.72 -21.32
N LEU A 65 -14.38 2.91 -20.86
CA LEU A 65 -13.32 2.41 -21.74
C LEU A 65 -12.81 1.02 -21.27
N TYR A 66 -13.74 0.07 -21.15
CA TYR A 66 -13.43 -1.37 -21.30
C TYR A 66 -14.77 -2.10 -21.44
N GLY A 67 -15.14 -2.41 -22.69
CA GLY A 67 -16.30 -3.27 -22.98
C GLY A 67 -17.04 -2.90 -24.25
N ARG A 68 -16.41 -3.07 -25.41
CA ARG A 68 -17.13 -3.16 -26.68
C ARG A 68 -16.56 -4.32 -27.49
N GLN A 69 -17.20 -5.47 -27.30
CA GLN A 69 -17.44 -6.41 -28.39
C GLN A 69 -18.70 -7.23 -28.02
N ASP A 70 -19.57 -7.40 -29.03
CA ASP A 70 -20.81 -8.18 -29.05
C ASP A 70 -22.10 -7.46 -28.62
N ALA A 71 -22.60 -6.66 -29.54
CA ALA A 71 -24.03 -6.42 -29.68
C ALA A 71 -24.38 -6.17 -31.17
N ARG A 72 -24.48 -7.23 -31.93
CA ARG A 72 -25.25 -7.24 -33.20
C ARG A 72 -26.00 -8.56 -33.29
N ARG A 73 -27.30 -8.49 -33.19
CA ARG A 73 -28.38 -9.25 -33.83
C ARG A 73 -29.55 -9.42 -32.89
N TYR A 74 -30.59 -8.67 -33.14
CA TYR A 74 -31.94 -9.13 -33.44
C TYR A 74 -32.85 -7.89 -33.54
N ALA A 75 -33.26 -7.66 -34.76
CA ALA A 75 -34.33 -6.70 -35.07
C ALA A 75 -35.62 -7.48 -35.33
N THR A 76 -36.73 -6.82 -34.94
CA THR A 76 -38.07 -6.93 -35.46
C THR A 76 -38.87 -8.22 -35.28
N PHE A 77 -39.96 -8.12 -34.52
CA PHE A 77 -41.32 -8.42 -34.98
C PHE A 77 -42.35 -7.68 -34.12
N GLY A 78 -43.08 -6.82 -34.73
CA GLY A 78 -44.22 -6.17 -34.11
C GLY A 78 -45.51 -6.97 -34.25
N LEU A 79 -46.38 -6.92 -33.30
CA LEU A 79 -47.84 -7.10 -33.51
C LEU A 79 -48.63 -6.28 -32.48
N ARG A 80 -49.53 -5.43 -33.01
CA ARG A 80 -50.54 -4.70 -32.28
C ARG A 80 -51.70 -5.61 -31.95
N ILE A 81 -52.27 -5.53 -30.75
CA ILE A 81 -53.71 -5.76 -30.49
C ILE A 81 -54.14 -4.84 -29.35
N SER A 82 -55.23 -4.13 -29.57
CA SER A 82 -55.91 -3.17 -28.71
C SER A 82 -56.94 -3.85 -27.80
N SER A 83 -57.25 -3.13 -26.72
CA SER A 83 -58.54 -2.95 -26.03
C SER A 83 -58.87 -3.78 -24.80
N ALA A 84 -59.09 -3.07 -23.77
CA ALA A 84 -60.25 -2.89 -22.89
C ALA A 84 -59.97 -3.14 -21.39
N LEU A 85 -59.99 -2.05 -20.69
CA LEU A 85 -60.64 -1.70 -19.42
C LEU A 85 -61.01 -2.85 -18.46
N SER A 86 -60.35 -2.89 -17.30
CA SER A 86 -61.00 -3.13 -16.00
C SER A 86 -60.12 -2.59 -14.86
N LEU A 87 -60.58 -1.54 -14.22
CA LEU A 87 -60.07 -0.97 -12.97
C LEU A 87 -60.26 -2.00 -11.85
N LEU A 88 -59.16 -2.55 -11.34
CA LEU A 88 -59.11 -3.10 -9.98
C LEU A 88 -57.89 -2.52 -9.30
N LEU A 89 -58.13 -1.55 -8.41
CA LEU A 89 -57.14 -1.04 -7.46
C LEU A 89 -56.78 -2.19 -6.51
N MET A 90 -55.73 -2.93 -6.82
CA MET A 90 -54.99 -3.70 -5.84
C MET A 90 -53.77 -2.87 -5.49
N CYS A 91 -53.73 -2.28 -4.30
CA CYS A 91 -52.51 -1.85 -3.66
C CYS A 91 -51.63 -3.10 -3.46
N ALA A 92 -50.89 -3.46 -4.48
CA ALA A 92 -49.73 -4.33 -4.29
C ALA A 92 -48.67 -3.49 -3.59
N THR A 93 -48.52 -3.67 -2.30
CA THR A 93 -47.25 -3.36 -1.60
C THR A 93 -46.18 -4.11 -2.37
N ILE A 94 -45.43 -3.40 -3.19
CA ILE A 94 -44.19 -3.90 -3.77
C ILE A 94 -43.27 -4.08 -2.55
N SER A 95 -43.32 -5.27 -1.96
CA SER A 95 -42.25 -5.74 -1.09
C SER A 95 -41.06 -5.88 -2.04
N ALA A 96 -40.15 -4.90 -2.02
CA ALA A 96 -38.89 -5.05 -2.68
C ALA A 96 -38.31 -6.37 -2.21
N ALA A 97 -38.05 -7.30 -3.13
CA ALA A 97 -37.33 -8.51 -2.81
C ALA A 97 -36.02 -8.06 -2.11
N PRO A 98 -35.62 -8.72 -1.01
CA PRO A 98 -34.39 -8.34 -0.35
C PRO A 98 -33.28 -8.38 -1.38
N ASP A 99 -32.55 -7.28 -1.50
CA ASP A 99 -31.44 -7.12 -2.43
C ASP A 99 -30.34 -8.12 -2.03
N THR A 100 -30.38 -9.31 -2.63
CA THR A 100 -29.50 -10.44 -2.29
C THR A 100 -28.03 -10.17 -2.67
N ASN A 101 -27.74 -9.02 -3.25
CA ASN A 101 -26.40 -8.61 -3.67
C ASN A 101 -25.80 -7.51 -2.78
N THR A 102 -26.48 -7.06 -1.74
CA THR A 102 -25.94 -6.03 -0.86
C THR A 102 -24.82 -6.59 0.01
N VAL A 103 -23.71 -5.86 0.06
CA VAL A 103 -22.58 -6.17 0.95
C VAL A 103 -22.84 -5.55 2.31
N HIS A 104 -22.80 -6.36 3.37
CA HIS A 104 -22.89 -5.96 4.77
C HIS A 104 -21.54 -6.16 5.44
N LEU A 105 -20.86 -5.05 5.78
CA LEU A 105 -19.54 -5.10 6.40
C LEU A 105 -19.63 -5.46 7.88
N ILE A 106 -18.65 -6.21 8.31
CA ILE A 106 -18.29 -6.46 9.71
C ILE A 106 -16.85 -5.98 9.88
N THR A 107 -16.61 -5.05 10.79
CA THR A 107 -15.26 -4.68 11.24
C THR A 107 -14.92 -5.48 12.48
N LEU A 108 -13.90 -6.33 12.41
CA LEU A 108 -13.50 -7.22 13.50
C LEU A 108 -12.16 -6.78 14.09
N ASP A 109 -12.14 -6.50 15.40
CA ASP A 109 -10.96 -6.13 16.20
C ASP A 109 -10.08 -5.06 15.51
N PRO A 110 -10.64 -3.87 15.20
CA PRO A 110 -9.91 -2.80 14.54
C PRO A 110 -8.87 -2.20 15.51
N GLY A 111 -7.62 -2.10 15.09
CA GLY A 111 -6.55 -1.52 15.90
C GLY A 111 -5.54 -0.74 15.04
N HIS A 112 -5.66 -0.87 13.73
CA HIS A 112 -4.86 -0.11 12.77
C HIS A 112 -5.76 0.88 12.02
N PHE A 113 -5.25 2.08 11.73
CA PHE A 113 -6.03 3.13 11.05
C PHE A 113 -6.56 2.69 9.67
N HIS A 114 -5.97 1.66 9.08
CA HIS A 114 -6.43 1.06 7.82
C HIS A 114 -7.85 0.50 7.89
N ALA A 115 -8.34 0.07 9.06
CA ALA A 115 -9.72 -0.37 9.21
C ALA A 115 -10.71 0.73 8.78
N GLY A 116 -10.47 1.96 9.20
CA GLY A 116 -11.29 3.10 8.79
C GLY A 116 -11.14 3.46 7.32
N LEU A 117 -9.99 3.19 6.67
CA LEU A 117 -9.79 3.55 5.27
C LEU A 117 -10.68 2.77 4.31
N VAL A 118 -11.12 1.56 4.68
CA VAL A 118 -12.13 0.80 3.92
C VAL A 118 -13.47 1.55 3.88
N GLN A 119 -13.76 2.34 4.91
CA GLN A 119 -14.99 3.15 5.07
C GLN A 119 -14.78 4.64 4.78
N LYS A 120 -13.63 5.04 4.23
CA LYS A 120 -13.40 6.45 3.89
C LYS A 120 -14.37 6.98 2.83
N PHE A 121 -14.88 6.13 1.97
CA PHE A 121 -15.82 6.45 0.90
C PHE A 121 -17.06 5.56 0.98
N MET A 122 -18.19 6.04 0.43
CA MET A 122 -19.40 5.23 0.30
C MET A 122 -19.33 4.42 -1.01
N TYR A 123 -19.83 3.19 -0.96
CA TYR A 123 -19.92 2.30 -2.13
C TYR A 123 -21.38 1.91 -2.36
N PRO A 124 -21.94 2.08 -3.58
CA PRO A 124 -23.37 1.87 -3.83
C PRO A 124 -23.90 0.47 -3.46
N GLN A 125 -23.04 -0.55 -3.53
CA GLN A 125 -23.40 -1.95 -3.22
C GLN A 125 -23.17 -2.31 -1.74
N VAL A 126 -22.68 -1.40 -0.91
CA VAL A 126 -22.40 -1.64 0.51
C VAL A 126 -23.46 -0.98 1.37
N SER A 127 -24.03 -1.73 2.30
CA SER A 127 -24.95 -1.21 3.32
C SER A 127 -24.28 -0.11 4.14
N PRO A 128 -24.93 1.01 4.44
CA PRO A 128 -24.38 2.00 5.34
C PRO A 128 -24.27 1.52 6.80
N VAL A 129 -24.99 0.44 7.16
CA VAL A 129 -24.89 -0.18 8.49
C VAL A 129 -23.69 -1.12 8.51
N VAL A 130 -22.76 -0.89 9.44
CA VAL A 130 -21.56 -1.69 9.65
C VAL A 130 -21.59 -2.24 11.07
N HIS A 131 -21.35 -3.53 11.20
CA HIS A 131 -21.29 -4.20 12.50
C HIS A 131 -19.84 -4.26 12.99
N VAL A 132 -19.57 -3.73 14.17
CA VAL A 132 -18.22 -3.69 14.77
C VAL A 132 -18.19 -4.67 15.94
N TYR A 133 -17.32 -5.66 15.88
CA TYR A 133 -17.08 -6.61 16.96
C TYR A 133 -15.64 -6.46 17.45
N ALA A 134 -15.45 -6.06 18.69
CA ALA A 134 -14.13 -5.78 19.24
C ALA A 134 -14.10 -5.96 20.77
N PRO A 135 -12.90 -6.14 21.37
CA PRO A 135 -12.74 -5.93 22.80
C PRO A 135 -12.96 -4.44 23.13
N GLU A 136 -13.35 -4.15 24.36
CA GLU A 136 -13.33 -2.77 24.85
C GLU A 136 -11.89 -2.26 24.90
N GLY A 137 -11.68 -1.01 24.48
CA GLY A 137 -10.34 -0.44 24.53
C GLY A 137 -10.12 0.77 23.63
N PRO A 138 -8.91 1.35 23.69
CA PRO A 138 -8.56 2.55 22.93
C PRO A 138 -8.61 2.33 21.40
N ASP A 139 -8.27 1.15 20.93
CA ASP A 139 -8.25 0.82 19.48
C ASP A 139 -9.67 0.91 18.89
N LEU A 140 -10.67 0.38 19.58
CA LEU A 140 -12.09 0.52 19.18
C LEU A 140 -12.51 1.99 19.18
N GLN A 141 -12.17 2.76 20.22
CA GLN A 141 -12.54 4.18 20.33
C GLN A 141 -11.91 5.01 19.19
N GLU A 142 -10.67 4.78 18.85
CA GLU A 142 -10.00 5.46 17.73
C GLU A 142 -10.62 5.09 16.37
N GLN A 143 -11.08 3.85 16.20
CA GLN A 143 -11.82 3.45 14.99
C GLN A 143 -13.13 4.24 14.88
N LEU A 144 -13.96 4.25 15.93
CA LEU A 144 -15.25 4.95 15.93
C LEU A 144 -15.09 6.45 15.69
N LYS A 145 -14.12 7.08 16.36
CA LYS A 145 -13.78 8.49 16.16
C LYS A 145 -13.36 8.80 14.71
N ARG A 146 -12.66 7.88 14.05
CA ARG A 146 -12.25 8.02 12.65
C ARG A 146 -13.45 7.98 11.72
N ILE A 147 -14.38 7.03 11.94
CA ILE A 147 -15.61 6.95 11.14
C ILE A 147 -16.47 8.20 11.33
N GLU A 148 -16.61 8.67 12.56
CA GLU A 148 -17.32 9.92 12.84
C GLU A 148 -16.68 11.11 12.12
N ALA A 149 -15.35 11.18 12.07
CA ALA A 149 -14.64 12.21 11.33
C ALA A 149 -14.92 12.14 9.81
N PHE A 150 -15.12 10.95 9.24
CA PHE A 150 -15.53 10.79 7.85
C PHE A 150 -16.97 11.19 7.63
N ASN A 151 -17.87 10.86 8.57
CA ASN A 151 -19.29 11.22 8.50
C ASN A 151 -19.52 12.73 8.61
N THR A 152 -18.66 13.44 9.34
CA THR A 152 -18.83 14.88 9.65
C THR A 152 -17.91 15.81 8.86
N ARG A 153 -17.04 15.29 8.00
CA ARG A 153 -16.15 16.14 7.18
C ARG A 153 -16.95 16.99 6.19
N SER A 154 -16.43 18.18 5.89
CA SER A 154 -17.12 19.15 5.02
C SER A 154 -17.15 18.74 3.55
N ASN A 155 -16.13 18.00 3.08
CA ASN A 155 -16.03 17.56 1.71
C ASN A 155 -16.32 16.06 1.61
N ASP A 156 -17.29 15.67 0.79
CA ASP A 156 -17.69 14.29 0.54
C ASP A 156 -17.94 13.49 1.84
N PRO A 157 -18.85 13.96 2.73
CA PRO A 157 -19.14 13.26 3.98
C PRO A 157 -19.73 11.88 3.71
N THR A 158 -19.35 10.91 4.55
CA THR A 158 -20.00 9.60 4.57
C THR A 158 -21.19 9.58 5.51
N HIS A 159 -21.91 8.47 5.58
CA HIS A 159 -23.06 8.28 6.48
C HIS A 159 -23.12 6.84 6.99
N TRP A 160 -21.97 6.35 7.51
CA TRP A 160 -21.88 5.04 8.13
C TRP A 160 -22.61 5.00 9.47
N ASP A 161 -23.34 3.92 9.73
CA ASP A 161 -24.04 3.64 10.99
C ASP A 161 -23.35 2.43 11.66
N GLU A 162 -22.48 2.72 12.65
CA GLU A 162 -21.69 1.70 13.35
C GLU A 162 -22.52 1.02 14.44
N ARG A 163 -22.77 -0.28 14.30
CA ARG A 163 -23.44 -1.14 15.30
C ARG A 163 -22.36 -1.87 16.10
N VAL A 164 -22.05 -1.35 17.29
CA VAL A 164 -20.91 -1.77 18.09
C VAL A 164 -21.29 -2.86 19.08
N TYR A 165 -20.52 -3.94 19.09
CA TYR A 165 -20.57 -5.06 20.02
C TYR A 165 -19.19 -5.17 20.72
N ALA A 166 -19.07 -4.58 21.91
CA ALA A 166 -17.84 -4.59 22.69
C ALA A 166 -17.90 -5.65 23.78
N GLY A 167 -16.82 -6.38 23.98
CA GLY A 167 -16.71 -7.36 25.05
C GLY A 167 -15.71 -8.48 24.77
N PRO A 168 -15.37 -9.31 25.74
CA PRO A 168 -14.35 -10.35 25.60
C PRO A 168 -14.77 -11.48 24.65
N ASP A 169 -16.06 -11.67 24.43
CA ASP A 169 -16.67 -12.69 23.55
C ASP A 169 -16.97 -12.18 22.13
N PHE A 170 -16.41 -11.05 21.74
CA PHE A 170 -16.70 -10.36 20.47
C PHE A 170 -16.59 -11.27 19.23
N LEU A 171 -15.59 -12.15 19.19
CA LEU A 171 -15.38 -13.07 18.07
C LEU A 171 -16.50 -14.13 18.02
N GLU A 172 -16.81 -14.78 19.16
CA GLU A 172 -17.83 -15.81 19.23
C GLU A 172 -19.22 -15.22 18.90
N ARG A 173 -19.44 -14.00 19.34
CA ARG A 173 -20.66 -13.26 19.07
C ARG A 173 -20.80 -12.96 17.58
N MET A 174 -19.75 -12.45 16.92
CA MET A 174 -19.73 -12.25 15.47
C MET A 174 -20.05 -13.55 14.72
N LEU A 175 -19.40 -14.66 15.11
CA LEU A 175 -19.56 -15.94 14.45
C LEU A 175 -20.96 -16.52 14.62
N SER A 176 -21.64 -16.24 15.74
CA SER A 176 -23.00 -16.73 16.03
C SER A 176 -24.09 -15.85 15.41
N GLU A 177 -23.94 -14.52 15.50
CA GLU A 177 -24.95 -13.56 15.03
C GLU A 177 -24.98 -13.44 13.51
N LYS A 178 -23.82 -13.54 12.86
CA LYS A 178 -23.68 -13.42 11.38
C LYS A 178 -24.40 -12.21 10.80
N ALA A 179 -24.22 -11.05 11.45
CA ALA A 179 -24.91 -9.81 11.11
C ALA A 179 -24.45 -9.16 9.79
N GLY A 180 -23.44 -9.73 9.12
CA GLY A 180 -22.94 -9.31 7.82
C GLY A 180 -22.44 -10.48 6.99
N ASN A 181 -21.83 -10.17 5.82
CA ASN A 181 -21.31 -11.17 4.89
C ASN A 181 -19.86 -10.94 4.45
N VAL A 182 -19.26 -9.82 4.86
CA VAL A 182 -17.85 -9.48 4.62
C VAL A 182 -17.22 -9.04 5.91
N VAL A 183 -16.18 -9.74 6.34
CA VAL A 183 -15.35 -9.37 7.50
C VAL A 183 -14.14 -8.57 7.03
N VAL A 184 -13.98 -7.36 7.57
CA VAL A 184 -12.82 -6.48 7.38
C VAL A 184 -11.89 -6.65 8.58
N LEU A 185 -10.62 -6.94 8.31
CA LEU A 185 -9.58 -7.17 9.30
C LEU A 185 -8.42 -6.19 9.10
N ALA A 186 -8.26 -5.22 9.99
CA ALA A 186 -7.11 -4.31 10.02
C ALA A 186 -6.83 -3.89 11.46
N GLY A 187 -6.02 -4.64 12.16
CA GLY A 187 -5.70 -4.44 13.56
C GLY A 187 -4.42 -5.15 13.94
N ASN A 188 -4.35 -5.57 15.20
CA ASN A 188 -3.26 -6.36 15.74
C ASN A 188 -3.10 -7.67 14.95
N ASN A 189 -1.87 -7.96 14.51
CA ASN A 189 -1.61 -9.09 13.63
C ASN A 189 -1.44 -10.42 14.37
N ALA A 190 -1.25 -10.40 15.70
CA ALA A 190 -1.01 -11.62 16.49
C ALA A 190 -2.12 -12.68 16.35
N ARG A 191 -3.37 -12.22 16.21
CA ARG A 191 -4.54 -13.11 16.07
C ARG A 191 -5.22 -13.04 14.70
N LYS A 192 -4.70 -12.22 13.80
CA LYS A 192 -5.34 -11.96 12.50
C LYS A 192 -5.55 -13.23 11.69
N THR A 193 -4.56 -14.12 11.64
CA THR A 193 -4.69 -15.39 10.90
C THR A 193 -5.74 -16.32 11.52
N GLU A 194 -5.86 -16.34 12.85
CA GLU A 194 -6.94 -17.04 13.55
C GLU A 194 -8.31 -16.45 13.14
N TYR A 195 -8.45 -15.14 13.14
CA TYR A 195 -9.70 -14.47 12.73
C TYR A 195 -10.06 -14.78 11.28
N ILE A 196 -9.07 -14.77 10.37
CA ILE A 196 -9.26 -15.14 8.96
C ILE A 196 -9.80 -16.58 8.86
N GLU A 197 -9.13 -17.52 9.52
CA GLU A 197 -9.50 -18.94 9.48
C GLU A 197 -10.91 -19.16 10.01
N ARG A 198 -11.24 -18.58 11.16
CA ARG A 198 -12.55 -18.72 11.78
C ARG A 198 -13.67 -18.06 10.97
N ALA A 199 -13.42 -16.87 10.42
CA ALA A 199 -14.38 -16.18 9.56
C ALA A 199 -14.66 -16.97 8.28
N VAL A 200 -13.60 -17.42 7.58
CA VAL A 200 -13.74 -18.25 6.36
C VAL A 200 -14.48 -19.56 6.68
N SER A 201 -14.14 -20.21 7.80
CA SER A 201 -14.79 -21.46 8.24
C SER A 201 -16.28 -21.29 8.56
N ALA A 202 -16.66 -20.11 9.07
CA ALA A 202 -18.06 -19.73 9.32
C ALA A 202 -18.83 -19.29 8.07
N GLY A 203 -18.17 -19.18 6.91
CA GLY A 203 -18.80 -18.83 5.64
C GLY A 203 -18.82 -17.33 5.32
N PHE A 204 -17.95 -16.53 5.95
CA PHE A 204 -17.79 -15.11 5.61
C PHE A 204 -16.78 -14.91 4.48
N ASN A 205 -17.03 -13.91 3.63
CA ASN A 205 -15.97 -13.34 2.82
C ASN A 205 -15.06 -12.49 3.71
N VAL A 206 -13.77 -12.42 3.38
CA VAL A 206 -12.79 -11.69 4.19
C VAL A 206 -11.98 -10.74 3.32
N LEU A 207 -11.93 -9.48 3.74
CA LEU A 207 -11.00 -8.45 3.23
C LEU A 207 -10.02 -8.13 4.37
N ALA A 208 -8.79 -8.62 4.27
CA ALA A 208 -7.81 -8.50 5.33
C ALA A 208 -6.68 -7.52 4.93
N ASP A 209 -6.37 -6.60 5.83
CA ASP A 209 -5.15 -5.80 5.69
C ASP A 209 -3.90 -6.70 5.82
N LYS A 210 -2.85 -6.31 5.12
CA LYS A 210 -1.54 -6.98 5.26
C LYS A 210 -0.94 -6.72 6.68
N PRO A 211 -0.12 -7.61 7.19
CA PRO A 211 0.06 -8.99 6.76
C PRO A 211 -1.09 -9.90 7.23
N MET A 212 -1.41 -10.91 6.44
CA MET A 212 -2.34 -11.96 6.87
C MET A 212 -1.68 -13.05 7.72
N ALA A 213 -0.34 -13.12 7.68
CA ALA A 213 0.48 -14.06 8.46
C ALA A 213 1.82 -13.42 8.80
N ILE A 214 2.29 -13.55 10.04
CA ILE A 214 3.58 -13.00 10.51
C ILE A 214 4.60 -14.08 10.89
N THR A 215 4.17 -15.32 11.07
CA THR A 215 5.02 -16.46 11.41
C THR A 215 4.79 -17.66 10.47
N PRO A 216 5.70 -18.65 10.43
CA PRO A 216 5.46 -19.90 9.70
C PRO A 216 4.19 -20.66 10.15
N ALA A 217 3.88 -20.64 11.43
CA ALA A 217 2.66 -21.27 11.95
C ALA A 217 1.38 -20.57 11.43
N ASP A 218 1.42 -19.24 11.34
CA ASP A 218 0.33 -18.45 10.74
C ASP A 218 0.18 -18.79 9.26
N PHE A 219 1.29 -18.97 8.53
CA PHE A 219 1.22 -19.36 7.12
C PHE A 219 0.53 -20.72 6.94
N ASP A 220 0.81 -21.69 7.80
CA ASP A 220 0.13 -22.98 7.75
C ASP A 220 -1.37 -22.87 8.00
N LEU A 221 -1.79 -22.01 8.93
CA LEU A 221 -3.19 -21.72 9.20
C LEU A 221 -3.85 -20.96 8.06
N LEU A 222 -3.16 -19.96 7.50
CA LEU A 222 -3.62 -19.18 6.34
C LEU A 222 -3.85 -20.08 5.12
N ARG A 223 -2.94 -21.02 4.87
CA ARG A 223 -3.08 -22.01 3.80
C ARG A 223 -4.32 -22.88 3.97
N GLN A 224 -4.65 -23.27 5.21
CA GLN A 224 -5.88 -24.00 5.52
C GLN A 224 -7.13 -23.12 5.25
N ALA A 225 -7.09 -21.84 5.64
CA ALA A 225 -8.16 -20.89 5.35
C ALA A 225 -8.41 -20.77 3.83
N PHE A 226 -7.35 -20.60 3.02
CA PHE A 226 -7.49 -20.58 1.55
C PHE A 226 -8.08 -21.89 0.99
N ALA A 227 -7.69 -23.04 1.50
CA ALA A 227 -8.26 -24.30 1.06
C ALA A 227 -9.79 -24.38 1.33
N ARG A 228 -10.26 -23.76 2.41
CA ARG A 228 -11.69 -23.73 2.77
C ARG A 228 -12.51 -22.74 1.95
N THR A 229 -11.90 -21.71 1.38
CA THR A 229 -12.65 -20.72 0.58
C THR A 229 -13.44 -21.35 -0.57
N ALA A 230 -12.85 -22.32 -1.26
CA ALA A 230 -13.52 -23.04 -2.36
C ALA A 230 -14.73 -23.86 -1.87
N THR A 231 -14.59 -24.56 -0.75
CA THR A 231 -15.67 -25.38 -0.16
C THR A 231 -16.81 -24.49 0.33
N ASN A 232 -16.50 -23.39 0.99
CA ASN A 232 -17.47 -22.48 1.58
C ASN A 232 -18.01 -21.45 0.58
N ARG A 233 -17.44 -21.40 -0.65
CA ARG A 233 -17.80 -20.46 -1.72
C ARG A 233 -17.69 -18.99 -1.27
N VAL A 234 -16.63 -18.68 -0.54
CA VAL A 234 -16.31 -17.35 -0.06
C VAL A 234 -14.98 -16.86 -0.63
N LEU A 235 -14.74 -15.55 -0.59
CA LEU A 235 -13.49 -14.94 -1.03
C LEU A 235 -12.68 -14.51 0.19
N LEU A 236 -11.38 -14.75 0.13
CA LEU A 236 -10.37 -14.20 1.02
C LEU A 236 -9.39 -13.38 0.19
N TYR A 237 -9.28 -12.09 0.46
CA TYR A 237 -8.45 -11.16 -0.31
C TYR A 237 -7.68 -10.22 0.62
N ASP A 238 -6.44 -9.90 0.26
CA ASP A 238 -5.63 -8.97 1.02
C ASP A 238 -5.57 -7.58 0.41
N ILE A 239 -5.29 -6.58 1.25
CA ILE A 239 -5.21 -5.18 0.84
C ILE A 239 -3.77 -4.87 0.41
N MET A 240 -3.53 -4.82 -0.91
CA MET A 240 -2.25 -4.49 -1.52
C MET A 240 -2.33 -3.14 -2.25
N THR A 241 -2.09 -2.06 -1.54
CA THR A 241 -2.22 -0.68 -2.05
C THR A 241 -1.14 -0.31 -3.06
N GLU A 242 0.08 -0.86 -2.94
CA GLU A 242 1.20 -0.54 -3.84
C GLU A 242 0.97 -0.94 -5.30
N ARG A 243 0.02 -1.84 -5.56
CA ARG A 243 -0.42 -2.19 -6.92
C ARG A 243 -1.15 -1.05 -7.63
N TYR A 244 -1.55 0.00 -6.90
CA TYR A 244 -2.28 1.17 -7.41
C TYR A 244 -1.43 2.44 -7.45
N GLU A 245 -0.19 2.38 -6.91
CA GLU A 245 0.75 3.48 -7.04
C GLU A 245 1.19 3.60 -8.51
N ILE A 246 1.09 4.81 -9.05
CA ILE A 246 1.25 5.06 -10.50
C ILE A 246 2.63 4.68 -11.02
N THR A 247 3.71 4.86 -10.25
CA THR A 247 5.06 4.48 -10.71
C THR A 247 5.22 2.97 -10.78
N SER A 248 4.59 2.21 -9.84
CA SER A 248 4.55 0.75 -9.86
C SER A 248 3.76 0.23 -11.06
N ILE A 249 2.62 0.86 -11.37
CA ILE A 249 1.81 0.53 -12.56
C ILE A 249 2.63 0.73 -13.84
N LEU A 250 3.27 1.91 -13.98
CA LEU A 250 4.05 2.22 -15.18
C LEU A 250 5.31 1.35 -15.29
N GLN A 251 5.98 1.03 -14.17
CA GLN A 251 7.10 0.11 -14.16
C GLN A 251 6.68 -1.28 -14.68
N ARG A 252 5.52 -1.79 -14.22
CA ARG A 252 4.96 -3.06 -14.70
C ARG A 252 4.62 -3.02 -16.19
N GLU A 253 4.03 -1.93 -16.68
CA GLU A 253 3.68 -1.79 -18.10
C GLU A 253 4.92 -1.71 -18.99
N LEU A 254 5.94 -0.93 -18.60
CA LEU A 254 7.20 -0.84 -19.34
C LEU A 254 7.98 -2.15 -19.32
N ALA A 255 7.95 -2.89 -18.20
CA ALA A 255 8.58 -4.22 -18.10
C ALA A 255 7.95 -5.25 -19.06
N ARG A 256 6.74 -5.01 -19.56
CA ARG A 256 6.02 -5.85 -20.52
C ARG A 256 6.28 -5.44 -21.99
N MET A 257 7.14 -4.45 -22.24
CA MET A 257 7.49 -3.99 -23.58
C MET A 257 8.86 -4.54 -24.00
N PRO A 258 8.94 -5.64 -24.77
CA PRO A 258 10.20 -6.28 -25.11
C PRO A 258 11.15 -5.36 -25.89
N GLU A 259 10.63 -4.42 -26.66
CA GLU A 259 11.42 -3.46 -27.44
C GLU A 259 12.23 -2.54 -26.53
N LEU A 260 11.68 -2.16 -25.36
CA LEU A 260 12.32 -1.32 -24.37
C LEU A 260 13.09 -2.13 -23.33
N PHE A 261 12.39 -3.04 -22.62
CA PHE A 261 12.92 -3.74 -21.46
C PHE A 261 13.74 -4.97 -21.83
N GLY A 262 13.43 -5.58 -22.98
CA GLY A 262 13.93 -6.90 -23.35
C GLY A 262 13.26 -7.99 -22.52
N THR A 263 14.05 -8.79 -21.84
CA THR A 263 13.60 -9.83 -20.92
C THR A 263 14.17 -9.55 -19.52
N LEU A 264 13.44 -9.93 -18.49
CA LEU A 264 13.91 -9.84 -17.11
C LEU A 264 15.15 -10.72 -16.93
N GLN A 265 16.23 -10.16 -16.41
CA GLN A 265 17.46 -10.90 -16.13
C GLN A 265 17.23 -11.85 -14.94
N LYS A 266 18.05 -12.89 -14.83
CA LYS A 266 18.00 -13.79 -13.66
C LYS A 266 18.76 -13.23 -12.47
N GLY A 267 19.88 -12.55 -12.71
CA GLY A 267 20.79 -12.10 -11.66
C GLY A 267 21.45 -13.25 -10.89
N THR A 268 22.12 -12.88 -9.80
CA THR A 268 22.69 -13.81 -8.81
C THR A 268 22.28 -13.37 -7.41
N PRO A 269 22.51 -14.16 -6.36
CA PRO A 269 22.25 -13.70 -4.99
C PRO A 269 23.02 -12.42 -4.62
N GLU A 270 24.26 -12.23 -5.15
CA GLU A 270 25.12 -11.08 -4.89
C GLU A 270 24.73 -9.86 -5.77
N GLN A 271 24.19 -10.12 -6.96
CA GLN A 271 23.69 -9.11 -7.89
C GLN A 271 22.28 -9.46 -8.37
N PRO A 272 21.28 -9.30 -7.50
CA PRO A 272 19.90 -9.64 -7.83
C PRO A 272 19.36 -8.85 -9.03
N ALA A 273 18.57 -9.50 -9.86
CA ALA A 273 17.90 -8.83 -10.97
C ALA A 273 16.78 -7.88 -10.49
N VAL A 274 16.24 -8.15 -9.31
CA VAL A 274 15.21 -7.32 -8.68
C VAL A 274 15.68 -6.91 -7.29
N VAL A 275 15.67 -5.61 -7.02
CA VAL A 275 15.99 -5.06 -5.68
C VAL A 275 14.88 -4.11 -5.28
N MET A 276 14.31 -4.34 -4.12
CA MET A 276 13.32 -3.44 -3.54
C MET A 276 13.68 -3.12 -2.10
N GLU A 277 13.74 -1.85 -1.77
CA GLU A 277 14.03 -1.37 -0.43
C GLU A 277 13.08 -0.23 -0.07
N SER A 278 12.53 -0.28 1.14
CA SER A 278 11.77 0.83 1.71
C SER A 278 12.31 1.18 3.10
N VAL A 279 12.33 2.49 3.39
CA VAL A 279 12.68 3.00 4.71
C VAL A 279 11.51 3.76 5.28
N HIS A 280 11.07 3.36 6.44
CA HIS A 280 9.94 3.92 7.18
C HIS A 280 10.40 4.57 8.48
N HIS A 281 9.50 5.36 9.08
CA HIS A 281 9.78 6.03 10.33
C HIS A 281 8.65 5.77 11.34
N PHE A 282 9.04 5.46 12.58
CA PHE A 282 8.08 5.26 13.67
C PHE A 282 7.35 6.56 14.02
N PHE A 283 8.10 7.64 14.13
CA PHE A 283 7.55 8.97 14.37
C PHE A 283 7.40 9.73 13.05
N LYS A 284 6.19 10.18 12.79
CA LYS A 284 5.82 10.98 11.61
C LYS A 284 4.80 12.04 12.01
N GLU A 285 4.80 13.14 11.27
CA GLU A 285 3.69 14.08 11.27
C GLU A 285 2.80 13.83 10.05
N VAL A 286 1.50 13.79 10.29
CA VAL A 286 0.48 13.67 9.25
C VAL A 286 -0.44 14.87 9.37
N ALA A 287 -0.56 15.65 8.30
CA ALA A 287 -1.32 16.92 8.30
C ALA A 287 -0.94 17.88 9.44
N GLY A 288 0.38 17.95 9.75
CA GLY A 288 0.93 18.83 10.80
C GLY A 288 0.64 18.38 12.24
N LYS A 289 0.23 17.12 12.43
CA LYS A 289 0.04 16.53 13.77
C LYS A 289 0.84 15.24 13.90
N PRO A 290 1.45 14.97 15.06
CA PRO A 290 2.11 13.71 15.32
C PRO A 290 1.15 12.52 15.16
N LEU A 291 1.58 11.51 14.41
CA LEU A 291 0.86 10.24 14.34
C LEU A 291 1.11 9.44 15.62
N THR A 292 0.08 9.31 16.45
CA THR A 292 0.14 8.46 17.63
C THR A 292 -0.05 6.99 17.23
N ARG A 293 0.88 6.13 17.66
CA ARG A 293 0.83 4.68 17.43
C ARG A 293 0.42 3.96 18.71
N PRO A 294 -0.39 2.88 18.61
CA PRO A 294 -0.64 2.04 19.77
C PRO A 294 0.67 1.36 20.21
N ALA A 295 0.82 1.10 21.51
CA ALA A 295 2.06 0.51 22.03
C ALA A 295 2.37 -0.86 21.41
N TRP A 296 1.34 -1.68 21.14
CA TRP A 296 1.52 -3.00 20.54
C TRP A 296 2.15 -2.96 19.14
N PHE A 297 2.11 -1.82 18.44
CA PHE A 297 2.77 -1.64 17.14
C PHE A 297 4.29 -1.85 17.22
N TYR A 298 4.89 -1.62 18.38
CA TYR A 298 6.32 -1.81 18.65
C TYR A 298 6.67 -3.25 19.07
N ASP A 299 5.68 -4.07 19.37
CA ASP A 299 5.87 -5.49 19.66
C ASP A 299 5.77 -6.31 18.36
N VAL A 300 6.92 -6.78 17.88
CA VAL A 300 6.97 -7.56 16.64
C VAL A 300 6.22 -8.89 16.71
N ARG A 301 5.89 -9.37 17.93
CA ARG A 301 5.00 -10.54 18.11
C ARG A 301 3.55 -10.20 17.82
N GLN A 302 3.20 -8.91 17.84
CA GLN A 302 1.86 -8.40 17.59
C GLN A 302 1.77 -7.71 16.23
N GLN A 303 2.77 -6.89 15.84
CA GLN A 303 2.80 -6.19 14.56
C GLN A 303 3.36 -7.07 13.43
N GLY A 304 4.34 -7.91 13.74
CA GLY A 304 5.19 -8.59 12.77
C GLY A 304 6.56 -7.93 12.67
N GLU A 305 7.55 -8.71 12.28
CA GLU A 305 8.88 -8.21 11.93
C GLU A 305 8.85 -7.55 10.54
N SER A 306 9.94 -6.88 10.19
CA SER A 306 10.10 -6.11 8.95
C SER A 306 9.57 -6.80 7.69
N VAL A 307 10.11 -7.99 7.34
CA VAL A 307 9.75 -8.66 6.08
C VAL A 307 8.31 -9.20 6.11
N PRO A 308 7.83 -9.87 7.19
CA PRO A 308 6.43 -10.23 7.32
C PRO A 308 5.44 -9.05 7.33
N ASP A 309 5.82 -7.87 7.84
CA ASP A 309 4.95 -6.68 7.86
C ASP A 309 5.09 -5.88 6.55
N VAL A 310 5.96 -4.87 6.53
CA VAL A 310 6.09 -3.94 5.39
C VAL A 310 6.69 -4.63 4.16
N GLY A 311 7.65 -5.53 4.38
CA GLY A 311 8.26 -6.30 3.32
C GLY A 311 7.27 -7.11 2.48
N THR A 312 6.09 -7.43 3.03
CA THR A 312 4.99 -8.07 2.29
C THR A 312 4.58 -7.28 1.04
N HIS A 313 4.52 -5.94 1.10
CA HIS A 313 4.26 -5.10 -0.06
C HIS A 313 5.35 -5.24 -1.13
N LEU A 314 6.60 -5.27 -0.71
CA LEU A 314 7.73 -5.37 -1.65
C LEU A 314 7.79 -6.76 -2.31
N VAL A 315 7.54 -7.83 -1.54
CA VAL A 315 7.43 -9.20 -2.09
C VAL A 315 6.26 -9.29 -3.08
N ASP A 316 5.11 -8.71 -2.76
CA ASP A 316 3.97 -8.62 -3.66
C ASP A 316 4.34 -7.89 -4.97
N SER A 317 5.03 -6.76 -4.87
CA SER A 317 5.47 -5.96 -6.02
C SER A 317 6.43 -6.75 -6.93
N VAL A 318 7.37 -7.52 -6.37
CA VAL A 318 8.23 -8.43 -7.16
C VAL A 318 7.38 -9.40 -7.97
N GLN A 319 6.40 -10.06 -7.35
CA GLN A 319 5.53 -11.03 -8.01
C GLN A 319 4.67 -10.37 -9.09
N TRP A 320 3.99 -9.28 -8.73
CA TRP A 320 3.01 -8.61 -9.56
C TRP A 320 3.62 -7.91 -10.77
N ILE A 321 4.85 -7.36 -10.64
CA ILE A 321 5.55 -6.66 -11.72
C ILE A 321 6.29 -7.64 -12.61
N CYS A 322 7.01 -8.60 -12.02
CA CYS A 322 7.91 -9.48 -12.77
C CYS A 322 7.20 -10.67 -13.41
N PHE A 323 6.08 -11.13 -12.83
CA PHE A 323 5.32 -12.28 -13.32
C PHE A 323 3.83 -11.93 -13.45
N PRO A 324 3.50 -10.91 -14.28
CA PRO A 324 2.16 -10.36 -14.36
C PRO A 324 1.15 -11.41 -14.81
N ASP A 325 0.05 -11.52 -14.05
CA ASP A 325 -1.09 -12.37 -14.35
C ASP A 325 -0.77 -13.89 -14.41
N GLN A 326 0.35 -14.31 -13.79
CA GLN A 326 0.80 -15.70 -13.73
C GLN A 326 0.59 -16.26 -12.32
N ALA A 327 0.00 -17.44 -12.21
CA ALA A 327 -0.10 -18.16 -10.95
C ALA A 327 1.28 -18.71 -10.54
N LEU A 328 1.68 -18.43 -9.29
CA LEU A 328 2.96 -18.86 -8.71
C LEU A 328 2.72 -20.03 -7.74
N ASP A 329 3.49 -21.08 -7.89
CA ASP A 329 3.49 -22.17 -6.92
C ASP A 329 4.53 -21.91 -5.83
N TRP A 330 4.07 -21.61 -4.62
CA TRP A 330 4.95 -21.31 -3.49
C TRP A 330 5.93 -22.44 -3.16
N ARG A 331 5.64 -23.70 -3.50
CA ARG A 331 6.52 -24.85 -3.24
C ARG A 331 7.64 -24.99 -4.26
N ASN A 332 7.35 -24.70 -5.53
CA ASN A 332 8.23 -25.00 -6.64
C ASN A 332 8.89 -23.76 -7.24
N ASP A 333 8.22 -22.60 -7.19
CA ASP A 333 8.69 -21.38 -7.83
C ASP A 333 9.58 -20.53 -6.92
N ILE A 334 9.53 -20.73 -5.59
CA ILE A 334 10.23 -19.90 -4.60
C ILE A 334 11.31 -20.70 -3.89
N LYS A 335 12.51 -20.10 -3.83
CA LYS A 335 13.63 -20.58 -3.02
C LYS A 335 14.20 -19.43 -2.19
N ALA A 336 13.89 -19.37 -0.91
CA ALA A 336 14.53 -18.45 0.00
C ALA A 336 16.00 -18.87 0.20
N LEU A 337 16.92 -17.92 0.10
CA LEU A 337 18.36 -18.17 0.11
C LEU A 337 19.01 -17.69 1.41
N SER A 338 18.69 -16.46 1.81
CA SER A 338 19.16 -15.87 3.07
C SER A 338 18.17 -14.82 3.55
N ALA A 339 18.11 -14.64 4.87
CA ALA A 339 17.38 -13.55 5.48
C ALA A 339 18.13 -13.06 6.73
N ARG A 340 17.94 -11.79 7.06
CA ARG A 340 18.55 -11.16 8.21
C ARG A 340 17.56 -10.20 8.85
N ARG A 341 17.59 -10.11 10.20
CA ARG A 341 16.81 -9.16 10.99
C ARG A 341 17.70 -8.40 11.97
N TRP A 342 17.31 -7.18 12.31
CA TRP A 342 18.01 -6.41 13.36
C TRP A 342 17.06 -5.36 13.97
N ALA A 343 17.40 -4.93 15.19
CA ALA A 343 16.55 -4.01 15.93
C ALA A 343 16.85 -2.54 15.61
N THR A 344 15.83 -1.72 15.69
CA THR A 344 15.93 -0.29 15.97
C THR A 344 15.74 -0.10 17.46
N LYS A 345 16.67 0.59 18.10
CA LYS A 345 16.58 0.93 19.52
C LYS A 345 15.79 2.21 19.70
N LEU A 346 14.85 2.21 20.65
CA LEU A 346 14.01 3.34 21.00
C LEU A 346 14.24 3.71 22.48
N THR A 347 14.58 4.96 22.73
CA THR A 347 14.65 5.46 24.12
C THR A 347 13.26 5.62 24.71
N PRO A 348 13.11 5.68 26.04
CA PRO A 348 11.82 5.98 26.69
C PRO A 348 11.16 7.25 26.16
N GLU A 349 11.94 8.31 25.90
CA GLU A 349 11.45 9.57 25.34
C GLU A 349 10.92 9.41 23.91
N GLN A 350 11.62 8.63 23.09
CA GLN A 350 11.19 8.32 21.72
C GLN A 350 9.90 7.51 21.72
N PHE A 351 9.79 6.52 22.60
CA PHE A 351 8.59 5.72 22.75
C PHE A 351 7.40 6.60 23.20
N LYS A 352 7.61 7.44 24.22
CA LYS A 352 6.60 8.41 24.69
C LYS A 352 6.14 9.35 23.56
N ARG A 353 7.09 9.90 22.78
CA ARG A 353 6.75 10.81 21.67
C ARG A 353 5.82 10.16 20.65
N SER A 354 5.97 8.88 20.41
CA SER A 354 5.22 8.18 19.37
C SER A 354 3.97 7.46 19.87
N THR A 355 3.88 7.14 21.16
CA THR A 355 2.74 6.42 21.74
C THR A 355 1.90 7.26 22.72
N GLY A 356 2.49 8.31 23.30
CA GLY A 356 1.91 9.06 24.40
C GLY A 356 2.08 8.41 25.77
N LEU A 357 2.68 7.22 25.88
CA LEU A 357 2.86 6.48 27.13
C LEU A 357 4.18 6.83 27.81
N ASP A 358 4.16 7.02 29.14
CA ASP A 358 5.33 7.36 29.95
C ASP A 358 6.24 6.16 30.26
N HIS A 359 5.77 4.94 30.00
CA HIS A 359 6.49 3.71 30.32
C HIS A 359 6.21 2.64 29.26
N TYR A 360 7.14 1.70 29.15
CA TYR A 360 6.92 0.51 28.33
C TYR A 360 5.93 -0.43 29.02
N PRO A 361 4.88 -0.93 28.34
CA PRO A 361 4.04 -2.01 28.84
C PRO A 361 4.83 -3.25 29.26
N ASP A 362 4.32 -4.02 30.21
CA ASP A 362 5.00 -5.18 30.80
C ASP A 362 5.42 -6.25 29.80
N TYR A 363 4.71 -6.36 28.67
CA TYR A 363 5.07 -7.33 27.64
C TYR A 363 6.40 -7.03 26.93
N PHE A 364 6.97 -5.82 27.11
CA PHE A 364 8.30 -5.45 26.60
C PHE A 364 9.46 -5.74 27.55
N LYS A 365 9.21 -6.24 28.75
CA LYS A 365 10.24 -6.43 29.78
C LYS A 365 11.51 -7.18 29.33
N ASN A 366 11.36 -8.09 28.36
CA ASN A 366 12.47 -8.87 27.80
C ASN A 366 13.14 -8.20 26.59
N ASP A 367 12.56 -7.13 26.06
CA ASP A 367 13.02 -6.42 24.88
C ASP A 367 13.73 -5.10 25.23
N VAL A 368 13.66 -4.69 26.51
CA VAL A 368 14.35 -3.51 27.06
C VAL A 368 15.74 -3.92 27.50
N GLY A 369 16.76 -3.27 26.90
CA GLY A 369 18.15 -3.52 27.25
C GLY A 369 18.57 -2.90 28.58
N SER A 370 19.80 -3.23 29.04
CA SER A 370 20.39 -2.62 30.25
C SER A 370 20.63 -1.11 30.10
N ASP A 371 20.61 -0.58 28.87
CA ASP A 371 20.67 0.84 28.53
C ASP A 371 19.29 1.53 28.62
N GLY A 372 18.24 0.81 29.01
CA GLY A 372 16.87 1.29 29.10
C GLY A 372 16.17 1.49 27.76
N ALA A 373 16.81 1.14 26.64
CA ALA A 373 16.23 1.26 25.32
C ALA A 373 15.46 -0.01 24.91
N LEU A 374 14.29 0.17 24.29
CA LEU A 374 13.49 -0.89 23.71
C LEU A 374 14.11 -1.32 22.35
N SER A 375 14.36 -2.61 22.18
CA SER A 375 14.86 -3.20 20.93
C SER A 375 13.70 -3.70 20.08
N VAL A 376 13.37 -2.98 18.98
CA VAL A 376 12.28 -3.32 18.06
C VAL A 376 12.87 -3.95 16.81
N PHE A 377 12.68 -5.25 16.60
CA PHE A 377 13.20 -6.00 15.43
C PHE A 377 12.38 -5.72 14.15
N ALA A 378 12.26 -4.45 13.84
CA ALA A 378 11.49 -3.95 12.69
C ALA A 378 12.31 -3.78 11.41
N ASN A 379 13.60 -4.16 11.40
CA ASN A 379 14.42 -4.14 10.20
C ASN A 379 14.69 -5.56 9.72
N GLY A 380 14.69 -5.76 8.41
CA GLY A 380 15.02 -7.05 7.83
C GLY A 380 15.19 -7.00 6.32
N GLU A 381 15.87 -8.03 5.84
CA GLU A 381 16.05 -8.27 4.42
C GLU A 381 15.94 -9.76 4.10
N VAL A 382 15.53 -10.07 2.89
CA VAL A 382 15.51 -11.42 2.35
C VAL A 382 16.04 -11.41 0.93
N THR A 383 16.90 -12.39 0.61
CA THR A 383 17.31 -12.73 -0.75
C THR A 383 16.71 -14.08 -1.11
N TYR A 384 16.03 -14.13 -2.24
CA TYR A 384 15.34 -15.34 -2.70
C TYR A 384 15.35 -15.44 -4.23
N ALA A 385 15.11 -16.63 -4.75
CA ALA A 385 14.87 -16.85 -6.17
C ALA A 385 13.38 -17.14 -6.41
N LEU A 386 12.78 -16.46 -7.40
CA LEU A 386 11.44 -16.69 -7.89
C LEU A 386 11.52 -17.12 -9.36
N ARG A 387 11.21 -18.38 -9.65
CA ARG A 387 11.42 -18.98 -10.99
C ARG A 387 12.83 -18.76 -11.54
N GLY A 388 13.82 -18.80 -10.65
CA GLY A 388 15.24 -18.61 -10.99
C GLY A 388 15.65 -17.14 -11.19
N VAL A 389 14.76 -16.17 -10.98
CA VAL A 389 15.07 -14.74 -10.90
C VAL A 389 15.43 -14.41 -9.45
N HIS A 390 16.65 -13.92 -9.22
CA HIS A 390 17.07 -13.50 -7.90
C HIS A 390 16.52 -12.12 -7.55
N ALA A 391 15.89 -12.04 -6.38
CA ALA A 391 15.33 -10.82 -5.82
C ALA A 391 15.87 -10.58 -4.41
N LYS A 392 16.12 -9.33 -4.07
CA LYS A 392 16.41 -8.86 -2.71
C LYS A 392 15.34 -7.86 -2.30
N VAL A 393 14.76 -8.09 -1.13
CA VAL A 393 13.78 -7.21 -0.50
C VAL A 393 14.31 -6.79 0.85
N SER A 394 14.27 -5.48 1.14
CA SER A 394 14.69 -4.89 2.42
C SER A 394 13.62 -3.91 2.90
N ALA A 395 13.20 -4.03 4.16
CA ALA A 395 12.31 -3.08 4.81
C ALA A 395 12.93 -2.61 6.11
N LEU A 396 13.08 -1.30 6.25
CA LEU A 396 13.82 -0.67 7.33
C LEU A 396 12.93 0.31 8.09
N TRP A 397 13.10 0.34 9.41
CA TRP A 397 12.44 1.30 10.27
C TRP A 397 13.45 2.10 11.08
N ARG A 398 13.38 3.42 10.95
CA ARG A 398 14.11 4.37 11.79
C ARG A 398 13.14 5.05 12.74
N PHE A 399 13.65 5.72 13.77
CA PHE A 399 12.74 6.43 14.67
C PHE A 399 12.04 7.60 13.95
N GLU A 400 12.81 8.53 13.39
CA GLU A 400 12.30 9.76 12.79
C GLU A 400 13.10 10.12 11.55
N ALA A 401 12.44 10.65 10.55
CA ALA A 401 13.09 11.22 9.38
C ALA A 401 13.69 12.60 9.73
N PRO A 402 14.83 12.98 9.12
CA PRO A 402 15.33 14.35 9.23
C PRO A 402 14.27 15.40 8.84
N PRO A 403 14.29 16.61 9.42
CA PRO A 403 13.32 17.65 9.07
C PRO A 403 13.25 17.90 7.56
N GLY A 404 12.03 17.97 7.01
CA GLY A 404 11.79 18.15 5.58
C GLY A 404 12.01 16.91 4.72
N SER A 405 12.31 15.77 5.34
CA SER A 405 12.43 14.47 4.65
C SER A 405 11.24 13.54 4.96
N GLY A 406 11.20 12.38 4.33
CA GLY A 406 10.13 11.40 4.48
C GLY A 406 10.62 9.97 4.31
N ASP A 407 9.68 9.06 4.16
CA ASP A 407 9.97 7.68 3.81
C ASP A 407 10.60 7.59 2.43
N THR A 408 11.46 6.59 2.23
CA THR A 408 12.14 6.37 0.95
C THR A 408 11.76 5.03 0.35
N LEU A 409 11.81 4.98 -0.98
CA LEU A 409 11.60 3.76 -1.77
C LEU A 409 12.66 3.66 -2.87
N TYR A 410 13.21 2.48 -3.03
CA TYR A 410 14.04 2.11 -4.16
C TYR A 410 13.54 0.80 -4.75
N ALA A 411 13.21 0.76 -6.05
CA ALA A 411 12.78 -0.45 -6.72
C ALA A 411 13.46 -0.56 -8.09
N LEU A 412 14.34 -1.53 -8.25
CA LEU A 412 15.12 -1.80 -9.45
C LEU A 412 14.68 -3.10 -10.10
N LEU A 413 14.38 -3.06 -11.39
CA LEU A 413 14.23 -4.22 -12.27
C LEU A 413 15.31 -4.18 -13.35
N ARG A 414 16.12 -5.23 -13.48
CA ARG A 414 17.14 -5.37 -14.51
C ARG A 414 16.60 -6.14 -15.72
N GLY A 415 16.42 -5.43 -16.82
CA GLY A 415 16.12 -6.02 -18.11
C GLY A 415 17.38 -6.20 -18.96
N THR A 416 17.30 -6.97 -20.02
CA THR A 416 18.42 -7.17 -20.97
C THR A 416 18.68 -5.93 -21.84
N ARG A 417 17.74 -4.99 -21.92
CA ARG A 417 17.85 -3.76 -22.73
C ARG A 417 17.76 -2.48 -21.90
N ALA A 418 16.99 -2.49 -20.81
CA ALA A 418 16.85 -1.37 -19.90
C ALA A 418 16.73 -1.83 -18.47
N ASN A 419 17.20 -1.00 -17.52
CA ASN A 419 16.76 -1.07 -16.14
C ASN A 419 15.57 -0.12 -15.96
N LEU A 420 14.62 -0.53 -15.15
CA LEU A 420 13.50 0.30 -14.70
C LEU A 420 13.67 0.55 -13.20
N VAL A 421 13.80 1.81 -12.81
CA VAL A 421 14.16 2.17 -11.44
C VAL A 421 13.17 3.17 -10.87
N ILE A 422 12.48 2.81 -9.79
CA ILE A 422 11.72 3.77 -8.99
C ILE A 422 12.65 4.27 -7.89
N LYS A 423 12.73 5.58 -7.74
CA LYS A 423 13.44 6.26 -6.64
C LYS A 423 12.47 7.21 -5.95
N GLN A 424 12.50 7.17 -4.62
CA GLN A 424 11.81 8.13 -3.76
C GLN A 424 12.77 8.50 -2.64
N GLY A 425 13.46 9.60 -2.80
CA GLY A 425 14.46 10.10 -1.87
C GLY A 425 14.57 11.62 -1.94
N ALA A 426 15.60 12.18 -1.34
CA ALA A 426 15.81 13.63 -1.28
C ALA A 426 15.86 14.28 -2.69
N GLU A 427 16.52 13.64 -3.66
CA GLU A 427 16.61 14.12 -5.04
C GLU A 427 15.25 14.18 -5.75
N GLN A 428 14.29 13.37 -5.31
CA GLN A 428 12.92 13.32 -5.82
C GLN A 428 11.93 14.10 -4.93
N ASN A 429 12.43 14.88 -3.96
CA ASN A 429 11.60 15.54 -2.94
C ASN A 429 10.64 14.55 -2.25
N TYR A 430 11.11 13.33 -1.99
CA TYR A 430 10.37 12.22 -1.38
C TYR A 430 9.07 11.83 -2.10
N LYS A 431 8.99 12.14 -3.41
CA LYS A 431 7.91 11.67 -4.28
C LYS A 431 8.45 10.55 -5.18
N PRO A 432 7.72 9.44 -5.39
CA PRO A 432 8.21 8.38 -6.26
C PRO A 432 8.35 8.86 -7.69
N ALA A 433 9.50 8.59 -8.30
CA ALA A 433 9.82 8.89 -9.69
C ALA A 433 10.36 7.64 -10.39
N LEU A 434 9.95 7.42 -11.63
CA LEU A 434 10.34 6.25 -12.43
C LEU A 434 11.37 6.67 -13.49
N TYR A 435 12.48 5.94 -13.50
CA TYR A 435 13.60 6.15 -14.42
C TYR A 435 13.81 4.93 -15.33
N VAL A 436 14.25 5.19 -16.55
CA VAL A 436 14.67 4.19 -17.53
C VAL A 436 16.16 4.36 -17.79
N GLU A 437 16.96 3.33 -17.56
CA GLU A 437 18.41 3.31 -17.75
C GLU A 437 18.77 2.39 -18.92
N ASN A 438 19.65 2.86 -19.83
CA ASN A 438 20.08 2.07 -20.98
C ASN A 438 21.00 0.91 -20.56
N GLN A 439 20.63 -0.30 -20.92
CA GLN A 439 21.43 -1.52 -20.76
C GLN A 439 21.72 -2.21 -22.12
N SER A 440 21.14 -1.69 -23.21
CA SER A 440 21.19 -2.33 -24.53
C SER A 440 22.54 -2.19 -25.24
N GLY A 441 23.42 -1.30 -24.78
CA GLY A 441 24.63 -0.89 -25.50
C GLY A 441 24.36 -0.01 -26.72
N ALA A 442 23.09 0.30 -27.02
CA ALA A 442 22.74 1.19 -28.13
C ALA A 442 23.21 2.63 -27.85
N PRO A 443 23.53 3.42 -28.89
CA PRO A 443 23.80 4.83 -28.75
C PRO A 443 22.66 5.57 -28.03
N PRO A 444 22.95 6.57 -27.16
CA PRO A 444 21.93 7.26 -26.37
C PRO A 444 20.73 7.78 -27.18
N ALA A 445 20.97 8.39 -28.34
CA ALA A 445 19.89 8.92 -29.18
C ALA A 445 18.96 7.82 -29.75
N GLN A 446 19.53 6.66 -30.12
CA GLN A 446 18.73 5.52 -30.58
C GLN A 446 17.90 4.91 -29.43
N PHE A 447 18.50 4.78 -28.25
CA PHE A 447 17.79 4.29 -27.10
C PHE A 447 16.69 5.26 -26.63
N GLU A 448 16.97 6.58 -26.65
CA GLU A 448 15.96 7.59 -26.35
C GLU A 448 14.73 7.47 -27.26
N GLN A 449 14.93 7.22 -28.56
CA GLN A 449 13.79 7.00 -29.46
C GLN A 449 12.96 5.79 -29.03
N THR A 450 13.61 4.70 -28.62
CA THR A 450 12.92 3.52 -28.10
C THR A 450 12.09 3.84 -26.85
N VAL A 451 12.66 4.67 -25.93
CA VAL A 451 11.92 5.10 -24.73
C VAL A 451 10.75 5.99 -25.10
N ARG A 452 10.92 6.92 -26.06
CA ARG A 452 9.82 7.78 -26.56
C ARG A 452 8.67 6.99 -27.14
N ASP A 453 8.99 5.96 -27.94
CA ASP A 453 7.98 5.09 -28.55
C ASP A 453 7.21 4.29 -27.48
N ALA A 454 7.90 3.84 -26.43
CA ALA A 454 7.26 3.17 -25.29
C ALA A 454 6.36 4.11 -24.48
N VAL A 455 6.82 5.35 -24.24
CA VAL A 455 6.05 6.38 -23.53
C VAL A 455 4.82 6.81 -24.35
N ALA A 456 4.94 6.89 -25.68
CA ALA A 456 3.78 7.17 -26.54
C ALA A 456 2.67 6.14 -26.33
N LYS A 457 3.00 4.83 -26.28
CA LYS A 457 2.04 3.76 -25.98
C LYS A 457 1.39 3.92 -24.60
N LEU A 458 2.14 4.39 -23.59
CA LEU A 458 1.58 4.69 -22.26
C LEU A 458 0.62 5.89 -22.32
N SER A 459 0.94 6.90 -23.13
CA SER A 459 0.12 8.10 -23.28
C SER A 459 -1.24 7.81 -23.94
N ASP A 460 -1.38 6.76 -24.72
CA ASP A 460 -2.66 6.33 -25.30
C ASP A 460 -3.70 5.99 -24.21
N THR A 461 -3.25 5.43 -23.09
CA THR A 461 -4.11 5.05 -21.96
C THR A 461 -4.03 6.05 -20.80
N ARG A 462 -2.94 6.83 -20.72
CA ARG A 462 -2.70 7.82 -19.67
C ARG A 462 -2.23 9.15 -20.29
N PRO A 463 -3.13 9.92 -20.89
CA PRO A 463 -2.78 11.18 -21.55
C PRO A 463 -1.98 12.15 -20.67
N GLY A 464 -0.84 12.59 -21.23
CA GLY A 464 0.07 13.50 -20.57
C GLY A 464 1.26 12.84 -19.88
N VAL A 465 1.33 11.51 -19.82
CA VAL A 465 2.60 10.82 -19.47
C VAL A 465 3.64 11.15 -20.53
N GLY A 466 4.81 11.61 -20.09
CA GLY A 466 5.87 12.09 -20.95
C GLY A 466 7.25 11.59 -20.56
N LEU A 467 8.28 12.18 -21.16
CA LEU A 467 9.68 11.82 -20.98
C LEU A 467 10.54 13.06 -20.81
N ARG A 468 11.50 13.04 -19.88
CA ARG A 468 12.56 14.04 -19.80
C ARG A 468 13.93 13.40 -19.55
N PRO A 469 15.02 13.97 -20.07
CA PRO A 469 16.37 13.53 -19.71
C PRO A 469 16.64 13.73 -18.21
N ALA A 470 17.36 12.78 -17.60
CA ALA A 470 17.77 12.81 -16.19
C ALA A 470 19.20 12.25 -16.06
N GLY A 471 20.20 13.07 -16.43
CA GLY A 471 21.61 12.63 -16.51
C GLY A 471 21.79 11.52 -17.54
N PRO A 472 22.33 10.34 -17.17
CA PRO A 472 22.52 9.21 -18.07
C PRO A 472 21.23 8.37 -18.28
N SER A 473 20.13 8.75 -17.65
CA SER A 473 18.82 8.06 -17.69
C SER A 473 17.72 8.98 -18.20
N TRP A 474 16.51 8.44 -18.31
CA TRP A 474 15.30 9.18 -18.67
C TRP A 474 14.27 9.01 -17.58
N GLU A 475 13.68 10.10 -17.14
CA GLU A 475 12.58 10.11 -16.17
C GLU A 475 11.24 10.10 -16.91
N ILE A 476 10.34 9.23 -16.45
CA ILE A 476 8.94 9.22 -16.90
C ILE A 476 8.20 10.36 -16.18
N VAL A 477 7.76 11.36 -16.95
CA VAL A 477 6.99 12.49 -16.43
C VAL A 477 5.55 12.05 -16.23
N ILE A 478 5.07 12.12 -14.99
CA ILE A 478 3.74 11.65 -14.59
C ILE A 478 2.90 12.86 -14.17
N PRO A 479 1.78 13.17 -14.85
CA PRO A 479 0.87 14.22 -14.44
C PRO A 479 0.29 14.02 -13.03
N ASP A 480 0.10 15.09 -12.28
CA ASP A 480 -0.37 15.06 -10.90
C ASP A 480 -1.74 14.38 -10.75
N LYS A 481 -2.60 14.45 -11.75
CA LYS A 481 -3.91 13.77 -11.75
C LYS A 481 -3.86 12.24 -11.57
N TYR A 482 -2.70 11.62 -11.80
CA TYR A 482 -2.48 10.18 -11.59
C TYR A 482 -1.82 9.87 -10.24
N ARG A 483 -1.34 10.90 -9.52
CA ARG A 483 -0.67 10.77 -8.23
C ARG A 483 -1.68 10.85 -7.11
N VAL A 484 -2.53 9.83 -7.01
CA VAL A 484 -3.49 9.72 -5.92
C VAL A 484 -2.80 9.22 -4.66
N GLY A 485 -3.41 9.48 -3.49
CA GLY A 485 -2.82 9.15 -2.20
C GLY A 485 -3.11 7.71 -1.76
N HIS A 486 -2.49 7.32 -0.65
CA HIS A 486 -2.65 6.00 -0.04
C HIS A 486 -4.12 5.66 0.29
N GLU A 487 -4.90 6.65 0.69
CA GLU A 487 -6.31 6.49 1.04
C GLU A 487 -7.17 6.16 -0.18
N GLU A 488 -6.88 6.76 -1.32
CA GLU A 488 -7.51 6.45 -2.61
C GLU A 488 -7.11 5.06 -3.11
N HIS A 489 -5.87 4.63 -2.84
CA HIS A 489 -5.43 3.26 -3.13
C HIS A 489 -6.25 2.23 -2.33
N PHE A 490 -6.60 2.53 -1.07
CA PHE A 490 -7.52 1.70 -0.29
C PHE A 490 -8.89 1.58 -0.95
N ALA A 491 -9.45 2.70 -1.43
CA ALA A 491 -10.71 2.68 -2.16
C ALA A 491 -10.63 1.80 -3.42
N GLN A 492 -9.55 1.92 -4.19
CA GLN A 492 -9.33 1.11 -5.39
C GLN A 492 -9.22 -0.39 -5.09
N VAL A 493 -8.56 -0.77 -3.98
CA VAL A 493 -8.52 -2.17 -3.51
C VAL A 493 -9.93 -2.63 -3.11
N THR A 494 -10.65 -1.83 -2.33
CA THR A 494 -12.01 -2.14 -1.88
C THR A 494 -12.94 -2.32 -3.08
N GLU A 495 -12.95 -1.41 -4.05
CA GLU A 495 -13.71 -1.55 -5.29
C GLU A 495 -13.34 -2.81 -6.09
N ARG A 496 -12.05 -3.17 -6.13
CA ARG A 496 -11.59 -4.40 -6.76
C ARG A 496 -12.19 -5.62 -6.09
N PHE A 497 -12.12 -5.66 -4.76
CA PHE A 497 -12.71 -6.74 -3.97
C PHE A 497 -14.23 -6.83 -4.17
N LEU A 498 -14.93 -5.70 -4.15
CA LEU A 498 -16.38 -5.65 -4.42
C LEU A 498 -16.74 -6.19 -5.81
N ARG A 499 -15.92 -5.90 -6.84
CA ARG A 499 -16.09 -6.52 -8.17
C ARG A 499 -15.87 -8.03 -8.15
N TYR A 500 -14.90 -8.53 -7.38
CA TYR A 500 -14.68 -9.97 -7.21
C TYR A 500 -15.85 -10.64 -6.48
N LEU A 501 -16.40 -9.99 -5.46
CA LEU A 501 -17.60 -10.47 -4.76
C LEU A 501 -18.80 -10.57 -5.70
N ALA A 502 -19.06 -9.55 -6.50
CA ALA A 502 -20.15 -9.55 -7.49
C ALA A 502 -19.95 -10.65 -8.55
N ALA A 503 -18.72 -10.86 -9.00
CA ALA A 503 -18.37 -11.93 -9.93
C ALA A 503 -18.30 -13.32 -9.26
N ARG A 504 -18.28 -13.39 -7.93
CA ARG A 504 -18.00 -14.59 -7.12
C ARG A 504 -16.72 -15.32 -7.54
N LYS A 505 -15.76 -14.57 -8.08
CA LYS A 505 -14.52 -15.10 -8.62
C LYS A 505 -13.42 -14.05 -8.59
N MET A 506 -12.21 -14.46 -8.21
CA MET A 506 -10.96 -13.75 -8.44
C MET A 506 -10.24 -14.33 -9.67
N PRO A 507 -9.30 -13.60 -10.29
CA PRO A 507 -8.37 -14.17 -11.26
C PRO A 507 -7.66 -15.41 -10.70
N ASP A 508 -7.41 -16.40 -11.53
CA ASP A 508 -6.87 -17.70 -11.08
C ASP A 508 -5.46 -17.60 -10.48
N TRP A 509 -4.76 -16.49 -10.71
CA TRP A 509 -3.43 -16.22 -10.16
C TRP A 509 -3.45 -15.54 -8.76
N GLU A 510 -4.56 -14.91 -8.34
CA GLU A 510 -4.58 -14.14 -7.08
C GLU A 510 -4.30 -15.01 -5.85
N VAL A 511 -5.04 -16.11 -5.66
CA VAL A 511 -4.85 -16.99 -4.50
C VAL A 511 -3.46 -17.63 -4.49
N PRO A 512 -2.95 -18.24 -5.59
CA PRO A 512 -1.57 -18.73 -5.64
C PRO A 512 -0.53 -17.67 -5.27
N ASN A 513 -0.70 -16.43 -5.75
CA ASN A 513 0.26 -15.36 -5.50
C ASN A 513 0.18 -14.81 -4.06
N MET A 514 -1.01 -14.75 -3.44
CA MET A 514 -1.12 -14.48 -2.01
C MET A 514 -0.39 -15.56 -1.18
N LEU A 515 -0.57 -16.83 -1.49
CA LEU A 515 0.16 -17.92 -0.82
C LEU A 515 1.67 -17.81 -1.04
N ALA A 516 2.12 -17.53 -2.26
CA ALA A 516 3.53 -17.34 -2.60
C ALA A 516 4.16 -16.17 -1.82
N LYS A 517 3.46 -15.07 -1.69
CA LYS A 517 3.87 -13.90 -0.94
C LYS A 517 4.05 -14.20 0.54
N TYR A 518 3.02 -14.74 1.20
CA TYR A 518 3.08 -15.05 2.62
C TYR A 518 4.05 -16.18 2.96
N TYR A 519 4.22 -17.15 2.07
CA TYR A 519 5.30 -18.13 2.18
C TYR A 519 6.69 -17.44 2.18
N THR A 520 6.94 -16.54 1.22
CA THR A 520 8.22 -15.85 1.11
C THR A 520 8.53 -15.04 2.38
N SER A 521 7.55 -14.28 2.88
CA SER A 521 7.74 -13.41 4.06
C SER A 521 7.92 -14.22 5.36
N THR A 522 7.15 -15.29 5.55
CA THR A 522 7.28 -16.14 6.75
C THR A 522 8.50 -17.08 6.69
N GLU A 523 8.95 -17.47 5.51
CA GLU A 523 10.19 -18.19 5.33
C GLU A 523 11.41 -17.28 5.60
N ALA A 524 11.34 -16.00 5.25
CA ALA A 524 12.34 -15.02 5.67
C ALA A 524 12.41 -14.89 7.20
N TYR A 525 11.26 -14.88 7.89
CA TYR A 525 11.21 -14.94 9.35
C TYR A 525 11.95 -16.18 9.87
N ARG A 526 11.60 -17.38 9.35
CA ARG A 526 12.22 -18.63 9.77
C ARG A 526 13.76 -18.64 9.60
N LEU A 527 14.24 -18.17 8.44
CA LEU A 527 15.68 -18.13 8.14
C LEU A 527 16.42 -17.12 9.02
N SER A 528 15.82 -15.95 9.29
CA SER A 528 16.48 -14.93 10.13
C SER A 528 16.56 -15.32 11.60
N HIS A 529 15.68 -16.23 12.08
CA HIS A 529 15.70 -16.78 13.43
C HIS A 529 16.57 -18.04 13.57
N ALA A 530 16.90 -18.69 12.46
CA ALA A 530 17.80 -19.85 12.47
C ALA A 530 19.29 -19.46 12.51
N GLN A 531 19.61 -18.19 12.34
CA GLN A 531 20.99 -17.68 12.49
C GLN A 531 21.25 -17.38 13.97
N PRO A 532 22.41 -17.77 14.52
CA PRO A 532 22.76 -17.55 15.92
C PRO A 532 22.94 -16.08 16.27
#